data_041299d672d9effcb875b27216308ae9
#
_entry.id   041299d672d9effcb875b27216308ae9
#
_cell.length_a   1.000
_cell.length_b   1.000
_cell.length_c   1.000
_cell.angle_alpha   90.00
_cell.angle_beta   90.00
_cell.angle_gamma   90.00
#
_symmetry.space_group_name_H-M   'P 1'
#
loop_
_entity.id
_entity.type
_entity.pdbx_description
1 polymer ?
#
loop_
_entity_poly.entity_id
_entity_poly.type
_entity_poly.pdbx_seq_one_letter_code
_entity_poly.pdbx_strand_id
1 'polypeptide(L)'
;MKILFLHLSILFLTVIPLIVSAKPIPVDGYAAVVNKKVIIVSEVLKAMEPVEKQLRESIFDDTLARKLEDTYEKTLDSLIERELILNYFDSQKQFSLPDSVIASRIDEIIRNKFNNSRAELRKVLDKEGLTFDEWRTNYKNSLIVALLREKEVDSKVVVSPQAVREVYEKAGEKYKVPEQLEVRAIVINRGSTQEEIALKQKQAEDIRKRLLSGESFEYLAKQASEDQKASSGGYWDWIDPDSRRAELAVVLKKLSVGEISEVIPAGDELYILKVEGRKNASVVQFEAVQKSIRNDLYKKQLRRLYDAWIERLKKNAYIKKF
;
A
#
# COMPACT_ATOMS: atom_id res chain seq x y z
N MET A 1 98.69 33.17 6.02
CA MET A 1 98.28 32.26 4.96
C MET A 1 96.91 31.76 5.37
N LYS A 2 95.78 32.40 4.87
CA LYS A 2 94.42 32.12 5.21
C LYS A 2 93.76 31.48 3.96
N ILE A 3 93.37 30.24 4.10
CA ILE A 3 92.69 29.48 3.06
C ILE A 3 91.19 29.80 3.17
N LEU A 4 90.63 30.34 2.08
CA LEU A 4 89.25 30.74 1.95
C LEU A 4 88.45 29.54 1.39
N PHE A 5 87.56 28.95 2.17
CA PHE A 5 86.66 27.88 1.70
C PHE A 5 85.40 28.50 1.09
N LEU A 6 85.23 28.27 -0.22
CA LEU A 6 84.04 28.68 -0.98
C LEU A 6 83.02 27.62 -0.89
N HIS A 7 81.88 27.86 -0.15
CA HIS A 7 80.75 26.95 -0.12
C HIS A 7 79.87 27.19 -1.34
N LEU A 8 79.87 26.21 -2.26
CA LEU A 8 78.95 26.16 -3.40
C LEU A 8 77.61 25.51 -2.93
N SER A 9 76.58 26.34 -2.68
CA SER A 9 75.22 25.84 -2.36
C SER A 9 74.50 25.42 -3.65
N ILE A 10 74.34 24.10 -3.85
CA ILE A 10 73.54 23.54 -4.94
C ILE A 10 72.09 23.61 -4.52
N LEU A 11 71.34 24.51 -5.16
CA LEU A 11 69.88 24.63 -4.97
C LEU A 11 69.16 23.45 -5.74
N PHE A 12 68.71 22.43 -4.99
CA PHE A 12 67.92 21.32 -5.56
C PHE A 12 66.50 21.80 -5.76
N LEU A 13 66.17 22.13 -7.02
CA LEU A 13 64.78 22.46 -7.43
C LEU A 13 63.97 21.19 -7.50
N THR A 14 63.21 20.83 -6.45
CA THR A 14 62.30 19.71 -6.44
C THR A 14 61.05 20.06 -7.27
N VAL A 15 60.99 19.53 -8.47
CA VAL A 15 59.76 19.52 -9.28
C VAL A 15 58.79 18.57 -8.65
N ILE A 16 57.78 19.08 -7.95
CA ILE A 16 56.63 18.29 -7.44
C ILE A 16 55.72 18.02 -8.64
N PRO A 17 55.54 16.78 -9.06
CA PRO A 17 54.56 16.48 -10.10
C PRO A 17 53.16 16.80 -9.57
N LEU A 18 52.45 17.73 -10.20
CA LEU A 18 51.02 17.93 -9.97
C LEU A 18 50.30 16.65 -10.47
N ILE A 19 49.97 15.77 -9.54
CA ILE A 19 49.08 14.66 -9.81
C ILE A 19 47.67 15.27 -9.98
N VAL A 20 47.32 15.57 -11.21
CA VAL A 20 45.92 15.86 -11.57
C VAL A 20 45.15 14.57 -11.35
N SER A 21 44.51 14.45 -10.19
CA SER A 21 43.54 13.37 -9.91
C SER A 21 42.33 13.62 -10.78
N ALA A 22 42.35 13.09 -12.00
CA ALA A 22 41.15 12.98 -12.81
C ALA A 22 40.18 12.12 -12.03
N LYS A 23 39.06 12.70 -11.56
CA LYS A 23 37.95 11.92 -11.02
C LYS A 23 37.54 10.94 -12.12
N PRO A 24 37.48 9.63 -11.85
CA PRO A 24 36.99 8.69 -12.85
C PRO A 24 35.58 9.11 -13.26
N ILE A 25 35.39 9.37 -14.54
CA ILE A 25 34.04 9.55 -15.08
C ILE A 25 33.36 8.19 -14.87
N PRO A 26 32.31 8.08 -14.06
CA PRO A 26 31.64 6.81 -13.87
C PRO A 26 31.10 6.38 -15.24
N VAL A 27 31.62 5.29 -15.78
CA VAL A 27 31.04 4.65 -16.98
C VAL A 27 29.72 4.08 -16.53
N ASP A 28 28.63 4.64 -17.06
CA ASP A 28 27.29 4.21 -16.75
C ASP A 28 27.05 2.78 -17.27
N GLY A 29 26.59 1.89 -16.39
CA GLY A 29 26.35 0.49 -16.75
C GLY A 29 25.09 0.33 -17.60
N TYR A 30 25.06 -0.73 -18.40
CA TYR A 30 23.83 -1.13 -19.08
C TYR A 30 22.89 -1.83 -18.10
N ALA A 31 21.64 -1.34 -18.00
CA ALA A 31 20.58 -2.00 -17.24
C ALA A 31 19.76 -2.95 -18.14
N ALA A 32 19.42 -2.50 -19.36
CA ALA A 32 18.79 -3.37 -20.36
C ALA A 32 19.03 -2.87 -21.79
N VAL A 33 18.81 -3.78 -22.73
CA VAL A 33 18.73 -3.48 -24.18
C VAL A 33 17.36 -3.92 -24.67
N VAL A 34 16.64 -3.01 -25.33
CA VAL A 34 15.35 -3.29 -25.98
C VAL A 34 15.46 -2.92 -27.45
N ASN A 35 15.56 -3.92 -28.30
CA ASN A 35 15.87 -3.77 -29.75
C ASN A 35 17.16 -2.97 -29.97
N LYS A 36 17.03 -1.69 -30.39
CA LYS A 36 18.16 -0.79 -30.64
C LYS A 36 18.42 0.21 -29.51
N LYS A 37 17.51 0.29 -28.54
CA LYS A 37 17.62 1.23 -27.41
C LYS A 37 18.33 0.57 -26.24
N VAL A 38 19.31 1.26 -25.71
CA VAL A 38 19.99 0.91 -24.46
C VAL A 38 19.34 1.72 -23.33
N ILE A 39 18.99 1.06 -22.25
CA ILE A 39 18.58 1.65 -20.98
C ILE A 39 19.80 1.54 -20.06
N ILE A 40 20.26 2.65 -19.52
CA ILE A 40 21.41 2.73 -18.61
C ILE A 40 20.96 2.79 -17.16
N VAL A 41 21.84 2.39 -16.25
CA VAL A 41 21.56 2.33 -14.81
C VAL A 41 21.13 3.69 -14.25
N SER A 42 21.76 4.77 -14.68
CA SER A 42 21.39 6.12 -14.24
C SER A 42 19.98 6.56 -14.67
N GLU A 43 19.49 6.09 -15.84
CA GLU A 43 18.09 6.33 -16.24
C GLU A 43 17.13 5.64 -15.28
N VAL A 44 17.43 4.42 -14.84
CA VAL A 44 16.59 3.67 -13.87
C VAL A 44 16.62 4.37 -12.51
N LEU A 45 17.80 4.73 -12.02
CA LEU A 45 17.97 5.43 -10.73
C LEU A 45 17.22 6.78 -10.73
N LYS A 46 17.36 7.57 -11.80
CA LYS A 46 16.63 8.83 -11.95
C LYS A 46 15.10 8.62 -11.96
N ALA A 47 14.63 7.57 -12.62
CA ALA A 47 13.19 7.26 -12.68
C ALA A 47 12.62 6.79 -11.34
N MET A 48 13.41 6.12 -10.49
CA MET A 48 12.98 5.64 -9.18
C MET A 48 13.14 6.67 -8.05
N GLU A 49 13.87 7.76 -8.26
CA GLU A 49 14.19 8.76 -7.23
C GLU A 49 13.00 9.22 -6.37
N PRO A 50 11.81 9.56 -6.94
CA PRO A 50 10.67 9.98 -6.13
C PRO A 50 10.19 8.88 -5.17
N VAL A 51 10.19 7.61 -5.60
CA VAL A 51 9.78 6.46 -4.79
C VAL A 51 10.86 6.11 -3.77
N GLU A 52 12.13 6.16 -4.16
CA GLU A 52 13.26 5.96 -3.26
C GLU A 52 13.23 6.93 -2.09
N LYS A 53 13.01 8.23 -2.36
CA LYS A 53 12.88 9.25 -1.31
C LYS A 53 11.76 8.89 -0.33
N GLN A 54 10.58 8.54 -0.82
CA GLN A 54 9.45 8.14 0.03
C GLN A 54 9.75 6.89 0.86
N LEU A 55 10.42 5.89 0.28
CA LEU A 55 10.81 4.67 1.01
C LEU A 55 11.80 4.98 2.13
N ARG A 56 12.82 5.82 1.86
CA ARG A 56 13.82 6.23 2.87
C ARG A 56 13.21 7.07 4.00
N GLU A 57 12.14 7.82 3.74
CA GLU A 57 11.42 8.60 4.75
C GLU A 57 10.46 7.74 5.59
N SER A 58 10.04 6.57 5.10
CA SER A 58 9.02 5.73 5.76
C SER A 58 9.54 4.43 6.35
N ILE A 59 10.74 3.96 5.98
CA ILE A 59 11.30 2.67 6.38
C ILE A 59 12.67 2.87 6.99
N PHE A 60 12.83 2.41 8.23
CA PHE A 60 14.05 2.58 9.04
C PHE A 60 14.68 1.25 9.47
N ASP A 61 14.31 0.14 8.83
CA ASP A 61 14.76 -1.21 9.15
C ASP A 61 15.44 -1.91 7.96
N ASP A 62 15.91 -3.14 8.18
CA ASP A 62 16.63 -3.96 7.19
C ASP A 62 15.80 -4.30 5.94
N THR A 63 14.50 -3.99 5.92
CA THR A 63 13.64 -4.24 4.76
C THR A 63 13.82 -3.19 3.66
N LEU A 64 14.42 -2.04 3.98
CA LEU A 64 14.63 -0.94 3.03
C LEU A 64 15.45 -1.37 1.80
N ALA A 65 16.58 -2.07 2.02
CA ALA A 65 17.45 -2.50 0.93
C ALA A 65 16.69 -3.39 -0.08
N ARG A 66 15.95 -4.37 0.41
CA ARG A 66 15.12 -5.26 -0.43
C ARG A 66 14.02 -4.50 -1.17
N LYS A 67 13.39 -3.51 -0.52
CA LYS A 67 12.35 -2.69 -1.18
C LYS A 67 12.93 -1.75 -2.24
N LEU A 68 14.14 -1.27 -2.05
CA LEU A 68 14.85 -0.48 -3.07
C LEU A 68 15.20 -1.35 -4.29
N GLU A 69 15.69 -2.57 -4.07
CA GLU A 69 15.95 -3.55 -5.12
C GLU A 69 14.68 -3.90 -5.90
N ASP A 70 13.58 -4.25 -5.20
CA ASP A 70 12.26 -4.49 -5.82
C ASP A 70 11.77 -3.28 -6.63
N THR A 71 12.06 -2.07 -6.15
CA THR A 71 11.67 -0.82 -6.83
C THR A 71 12.52 -0.60 -8.08
N TYR A 72 13.82 -0.90 -8.01
CA TYR A 72 14.72 -0.85 -9.16
C TYR A 72 14.23 -1.78 -10.28
N GLU A 73 13.98 -3.05 -9.97
CA GLU A 73 13.49 -4.03 -10.95
C GLU A 73 12.15 -3.60 -11.58
N LYS A 74 11.19 -3.14 -10.79
CA LYS A 74 9.91 -2.65 -11.30
C LYS A 74 10.06 -1.41 -12.18
N THR A 75 10.98 -0.52 -11.83
CA THR A 75 11.27 0.68 -12.61
C THR A 75 11.93 0.31 -13.94
N LEU A 76 12.90 -0.60 -13.90
CA LEU A 76 13.54 -1.13 -15.10
C LEU A 76 12.52 -1.80 -16.04
N ASP A 77 11.62 -2.63 -15.49
CA ASP A 77 10.55 -3.27 -16.27
C ASP A 77 9.63 -2.22 -16.90
N SER A 78 9.25 -1.18 -16.16
CA SER A 78 8.46 -0.05 -16.69
C SER A 78 9.15 0.68 -17.84
N LEU A 79 10.46 0.90 -17.75
CA LEU A 79 11.23 1.52 -18.83
C LEU A 79 11.33 0.61 -20.07
N ILE A 80 11.51 -0.70 -19.86
CA ILE A 80 11.48 -1.69 -20.94
C ILE A 80 10.10 -1.68 -21.63
N GLU A 81 9.01 -1.72 -20.88
CA GLU A 81 7.65 -1.68 -21.43
C GLU A 81 7.40 -0.39 -22.21
N ARG A 82 7.86 0.75 -21.71
CA ARG A 82 7.78 2.03 -22.40
C ARG A 82 8.49 1.97 -23.76
N GLU A 83 9.70 1.44 -23.80
CA GLU A 83 10.47 1.30 -25.05
C GLU A 83 9.80 0.33 -26.03
N LEU A 84 9.21 -0.76 -25.56
CA LEU A 84 8.42 -1.66 -26.39
C LEU A 84 7.23 -0.96 -27.06
N ILE A 85 6.52 -0.13 -26.29
CA ILE A 85 5.37 0.64 -26.80
C ILE A 85 5.82 1.68 -27.84
N LEU A 86 6.92 2.38 -27.59
CA LEU A 86 7.49 3.35 -28.53
C LEU A 86 7.96 2.66 -29.83
N ASN A 87 8.65 1.53 -29.73
CA ASN A 87 9.04 0.73 -30.88
C ASN A 87 7.82 0.23 -31.69
N TYR A 88 6.75 -0.15 -30.98
CA TYR A 88 5.49 -0.53 -31.64
C TYR A 88 4.89 0.67 -32.41
N PHE A 89 4.86 1.86 -31.82
CA PHE A 89 4.43 3.06 -32.49
C PHE A 89 5.21 3.32 -33.78
N ASP A 90 6.53 3.27 -33.72
CA ASP A 90 7.42 3.54 -34.85
C ASP A 90 7.28 2.49 -35.96
N SER A 91 6.94 1.24 -35.61
CA SER A 91 6.70 0.17 -36.59
C SER A 91 5.39 0.30 -37.34
N GLN A 92 4.44 1.06 -36.82
CA GLN A 92 3.10 1.21 -37.40
C GLN A 92 3.00 2.46 -38.28
N LYS A 93 3.13 2.31 -39.60
CA LYS A 93 3.05 3.43 -40.57
C LYS A 93 1.75 4.26 -40.47
N GLN A 94 0.68 3.68 -39.93
CA GLN A 94 -0.62 4.34 -39.77
C GLN A 94 -0.69 5.23 -38.54
N PHE A 95 0.26 5.16 -37.61
CA PHE A 95 0.29 6.02 -36.45
C PHE A 95 1.18 7.22 -36.73
N SER A 96 0.60 8.39 -36.57
CA SER A 96 1.29 9.66 -36.66
C SER A 96 0.82 10.58 -35.54
N LEU A 97 1.77 11.21 -34.88
CA LEU A 97 1.50 12.27 -33.92
C LEU A 97 2.10 13.57 -34.46
N PRO A 98 1.27 14.45 -35.09
CA PRO A 98 1.77 15.70 -35.67
C PRO A 98 2.41 16.60 -34.62
N ASP A 99 3.51 17.25 -34.99
CA ASP A 99 4.22 18.19 -34.11
C ASP A 99 3.33 19.37 -33.66
N SER A 100 2.34 19.76 -34.45
CA SER A 100 1.34 20.77 -34.07
C SER A 100 0.50 20.36 -32.86
N VAL A 101 0.16 19.06 -32.72
CA VAL A 101 -0.58 18.54 -31.57
C VAL A 101 0.29 18.62 -30.33
N ILE A 102 1.58 18.26 -30.45
CA ILE A 102 2.52 18.33 -29.35
C ILE A 102 2.71 19.78 -28.90
N ALA A 103 2.91 20.70 -29.86
CA ALA A 103 3.07 22.14 -29.58
C ALA A 103 1.83 22.69 -28.85
N SER A 104 0.63 22.40 -29.34
CA SER A 104 -0.63 22.84 -28.69
C SER A 104 -0.76 22.33 -27.25
N ARG A 105 -0.40 21.07 -27.00
CA ARG A 105 -0.43 20.49 -25.64
C ARG A 105 0.63 21.11 -24.72
N ILE A 106 1.80 21.42 -25.25
CA ILE A 106 2.86 22.11 -24.50
C ILE A 106 2.40 23.54 -24.14
N ASP A 107 1.79 24.27 -25.08
CA ASP A 107 1.26 25.60 -24.79
C ASP A 107 0.12 25.57 -23.76
N GLU A 108 -0.70 24.51 -23.75
CA GLU A 108 -1.70 24.28 -22.72
C GLU A 108 -1.06 24.05 -21.33
N ILE A 109 0.02 23.26 -21.25
CA ILE A 109 0.78 23.03 -20.01
C ILE A 109 1.37 24.35 -19.53
N ILE A 110 1.98 25.15 -20.41
CA ILE A 110 2.58 26.43 -20.06
C ILE A 110 1.52 27.39 -19.52
N ARG A 111 0.35 27.44 -20.14
CA ARG A 111 -0.77 28.27 -19.64
C ARG A 111 -1.24 27.84 -18.26
N ASN A 112 -1.47 26.54 -18.08
CA ASN A 112 -2.16 26.05 -16.89
C ASN A 112 -1.23 25.86 -15.68
N LYS A 113 0.05 25.54 -15.91
CA LYS A 113 1.01 25.20 -14.82
C LYS A 113 2.09 26.26 -14.60
N PHE A 114 2.33 27.12 -15.58
CA PHE A 114 3.43 28.11 -15.55
C PHE A 114 2.94 29.54 -15.84
N ASN A 115 1.68 29.85 -15.51
CA ASN A 115 1.11 31.18 -15.66
C ASN A 115 1.37 31.79 -17.07
N ASN A 116 1.30 30.98 -18.12
CA ASN A 116 1.63 31.35 -19.50
C ASN A 116 3.08 31.84 -19.70
N SER A 117 4.01 31.44 -18.82
CA SER A 117 5.40 31.86 -18.85
C SER A 117 6.33 30.72 -19.26
N ARG A 118 6.90 30.79 -20.47
CA ARG A 118 7.95 29.86 -20.91
C ARG A 118 9.23 30.00 -20.09
N ALA A 119 9.47 31.18 -19.51
CA ALA A 119 10.64 31.41 -18.66
C ALA A 119 10.53 30.65 -17.33
N GLU A 120 9.33 30.53 -16.76
CA GLU A 120 9.12 29.73 -15.55
C GLU A 120 9.32 28.25 -15.84
N LEU A 121 8.77 27.74 -16.95
CA LEU A 121 9.05 26.36 -17.37
C LEU A 121 10.56 26.12 -17.48
N ARG A 122 11.28 27.03 -18.19
CA ARG A 122 12.74 26.88 -18.36
C ARG A 122 13.48 26.81 -17.04
N LYS A 123 13.14 27.67 -16.06
CA LYS A 123 13.74 27.64 -14.71
C LYS A 123 13.54 26.28 -14.00
N VAL A 124 12.40 25.64 -14.21
CA VAL A 124 12.13 24.31 -13.63
C VAL A 124 12.97 23.25 -14.34
N LEU A 125 13.04 23.29 -15.66
CA LEU A 125 13.84 22.36 -16.45
C LEU A 125 15.34 22.47 -16.12
N ASP A 126 15.87 23.70 -15.96
CA ASP A 126 17.26 23.95 -15.59
C ASP A 126 17.59 23.32 -14.22
N LYS A 127 16.66 23.39 -13.26
CA LYS A 127 16.82 22.74 -11.94
C LYS A 127 16.85 21.20 -12.04
N GLU A 128 16.13 20.63 -13.01
CA GLU A 128 16.08 19.18 -13.27
C GLU A 128 17.22 18.74 -14.21
N GLY A 129 18.06 19.66 -14.67
CA GLY A 129 19.16 19.39 -15.62
C GLY A 129 18.65 18.94 -16.99
N LEU A 130 17.49 19.45 -17.42
CA LEU A 130 16.87 19.10 -18.70
C LEU A 130 16.84 20.29 -19.66
N THR A 131 17.18 20.05 -20.91
CA THR A 131 16.90 21.01 -21.98
C THR A 131 15.42 20.97 -22.38
N PHE A 132 14.92 22.06 -23.01
CA PHE A 132 13.56 22.10 -23.50
C PHE A 132 13.29 21.00 -24.55
N ASP A 133 14.25 20.69 -25.42
CA ASP A 133 14.11 19.68 -26.46
C ASP A 133 14.06 18.26 -25.89
N GLU A 134 14.87 17.95 -24.88
CA GLU A 134 14.78 16.68 -24.13
C GLU A 134 13.45 16.53 -23.44
N TRP A 135 12.99 17.57 -22.75
CA TRP A 135 11.68 17.59 -22.10
C TRP A 135 10.53 17.41 -23.11
N ARG A 136 10.58 18.13 -24.24
CA ARG A 136 9.60 18.00 -25.33
C ARG A 136 9.57 16.59 -25.90
N THR A 137 10.74 15.97 -26.10
CA THR A 137 10.84 14.59 -26.58
C THR A 137 10.27 13.61 -25.57
N ASN A 138 10.59 13.77 -24.27
CA ASN A 138 10.07 12.94 -23.21
C ASN A 138 8.54 13.08 -23.07
N TYR A 139 8.01 14.30 -23.23
CA TYR A 139 6.58 14.56 -23.24
C TYR A 139 5.89 13.90 -24.46
N LYS A 140 6.45 14.05 -25.67
CA LYS A 140 5.98 13.36 -26.88
C LYS A 140 5.88 11.86 -26.65
N ASN A 141 6.96 11.24 -26.14
CA ASN A 141 7.01 9.81 -25.86
C ASN A 141 5.94 9.39 -24.83
N SER A 142 5.76 10.17 -23.78
CA SER A 142 4.72 9.90 -22.78
C SER A 142 3.30 10.02 -23.36
N LEU A 143 3.07 10.97 -24.27
CA LEU A 143 1.79 11.12 -24.96
C LEU A 143 1.53 9.93 -25.89
N ILE A 144 2.54 9.47 -26.65
CA ILE A 144 2.45 8.27 -27.49
C ILE A 144 2.06 7.04 -26.66
N VAL A 145 2.75 6.81 -25.54
CA VAL A 145 2.47 5.69 -24.65
C VAL A 145 1.03 5.76 -24.12
N ALA A 146 0.58 6.93 -23.69
CA ALA A 146 -0.79 7.12 -23.18
C ALA A 146 -1.85 6.88 -24.27
N LEU A 147 -1.65 7.40 -25.50
CA LEU A 147 -2.58 7.21 -26.62
C LEU A 147 -2.67 5.74 -27.06
N LEU A 148 -1.54 5.04 -27.10
CA LEU A 148 -1.53 3.63 -27.46
C LEU A 148 -2.16 2.77 -26.37
N ARG A 149 -1.90 3.07 -25.11
CA ARG A 149 -2.54 2.39 -23.98
C ARG A 149 -4.05 2.57 -24.03
N GLU A 150 -4.53 3.80 -24.23
CA GLU A 150 -5.95 4.08 -24.38
C GLU A 150 -6.55 3.24 -25.52
N LYS A 151 -5.91 3.24 -26.70
CA LYS A 151 -6.40 2.51 -27.87
C LYS A 151 -6.34 0.99 -27.71
N GLU A 152 -5.23 0.45 -27.20
CA GLU A 152 -4.98 -0.99 -27.18
C GLU A 152 -5.53 -1.69 -25.92
N VAL A 153 -5.79 -0.93 -24.85
CA VAL A 153 -6.16 -1.47 -23.57
C VAL A 153 -7.43 -0.81 -23.02
N ASP A 154 -7.37 0.47 -22.68
CA ASP A 154 -8.38 1.12 -21.85
C ASP A 154 -9.75 1.15 -22.55
N SER A 155 -9.79 1.46 -23.86
CA SER A 155 -11.02 1.45 -24.68
C SER A 155 -11.65 0.06 -24.88
N LYS A 156 -10.89 -1.01 -24.60
CA LYS A 156 -11.35 -2.40 -24.75
C LYS A 156 -11.88 -2.99 -23.44
N VAL A 157 -11.81 -2.26 -22.33
CA VAL A 157 -12.32 -2.73 -21.05
C VAL A 157 -13.84 -2.59 -21.00
N VAL A 158 -14.54 -3.71 -20.91
CA VAL A 158 -16.00 -3.73 -20.79
C VAL A 158 -16.39 -4.53 -19.55
N VAL A 159 -17.06 -3.89 -18.60
CA VAL A 159 -17.63 -4.53 -17.42
C VAL A 159 -19.15 -4.53 -17.54
N SER A 160 -19.73 -5.70 -17.81
CA SER A 160 -21.18 -5.83 -17.91
C SER A 160 -21.87 -5.76 -16.54
N PRO A 161 -23.11 -5.24 -16.45
CA PRO A 161 -23.89 -5.28 -15.21
C PRO A 161 -24.10 -6.70 -14.67
N GLN A 162 -24.22 -7.67 -15.56
CA GLN A 162 -24.36 -9.08 -15.20
C GLN A 162 -23.10 -9.60 -14.49
N ALA A 163 -21.89 -9.28 -15.00
CA ALA A 163 -20.64 -9.69 -14.35
C ALA A 163 -20.50 -9.09 -12.94
N VAL A 164 -21.00 -7.87 -12.73
CA VAL A 164 -21.02 -7.23 -11.40
C VAL A 164 -21.94 -7.99 -10.45
N ARG A 165 -23.13 -8.36 -10.92
CA ARG A 165 -24.12 -9.12 -10.13
C ARG A 165 -23.61 -10.52 -9.79
N GLU A 166 -23.02 -11.22 -10.75
CA GLU A 166 -22.42 -12.55 -10.52
C GLU A 166 -21.33 -12.53 -9.44
N VAL A 167 -20.49 -11.48 -9.40
CA VAL A 167 -19.48 -11.34 -8.33
C VAL A 167 -20.14 -11.17 -6.97
N TYR A 168 -21.20 -10.36 -6.89
CA TYR A 168 -21.92 -10.17 -5.63
C TYR A 168 -22.57 -11.48 -5.15
N GLU A 169 -23.25 -12.20 -6.03
CA GLU A 169 -23.93 -13.47 -5.71
C GLU A 169 -22.92 -14.56 -5.29
N LYS A 170 -21.80 -14.69 -6.02
CA LYS A 170 -20.74 -15.66 -5.68
C LYS A 170 -20.01 -15.34 -4.39
N ALA A 171 -19.94 -14.07 -4.02
CA ALA A 171 -19.23 -13.62 -2.81
C ALA A 171 -20.09 -13.77 -1.53
N GLY A 172 -21.35 -14.15 -1.62
CA GLY A 172 -22.34 -14.44 -0.57
C GLY A 172 -21.94 -14.08 0.87
N GLU A 173 -21.07 -14.88 1.46
CA GLU A 173 -20.58 -14.68 2.84
C GLU A 173 -19.82 -13.36 3.05
N LYS A 174 -19.09 -12.86 2.04
CA LYS A 174 -18.31 -11.62 2.14
C LYS A 174 -19.18 -10.38 2.42
N TYR A 175 -20.43 -10.44 2.01
CA TYR A 175 -21.38 -9.33 2.20
C TYR A 175 -22.34 -9.56 3.36
N LYS A 176 -22.21 -10.66 4.10
CA LYS A 176 -22.89 -10.85 5.36
C LYS A 176 -22.20 -10.04 6.44
N VAL A 177 -23.00 -9.25 7.13
CA VAL A 177 -22.61 -8.59 8.36
C VAL A 177 -23.10 -9.48 9.49
N PRO A 178 -22.19 -10.07 10.30
CA PRO A 178 -22.61 -10.91 11.40
C PRO A 178 -23.43 -10.13 12.42
N GLU A 179 -24.20 -10.84 13.22
CA GLU A 179 -24.84 -10.28 14.38
C GLU A 179 -23.78 -9.68 15.32
N GLN A 180 -24.06 -8.51 15.88
CA GLN A 180 -23.23 -7.89 16.90
C GLN A 180 -24.06 -7.63 18.16
N LEU A 181 -23.46 -7.96 19.30
CA LEU A 181 -24.05 -7.73 20.60
C LEU A 181 -23.18 -6.74 21.38
N GLU A 182 -23.83 -5.74 21.97
CA GLU A 182 -23.19 -4.88 22.96
C GLU A 182 -23.31 -5.58 24.32
N VAL A 183 -22.18 -5.93 24.92
CA VAL A 183 -22.13 -6.85 26.04
C VAL A 183 -21.36 -6.24 27.22
N ARG A 184 -21.87 -6.49 28.42
CA ARG A 184 -21.08 -6.40 29.65
C ARG A 184 -20.87 -7.79 30.23
N ALA A 185 -19.72 -7.99 30.85
CA ALA A 185 -19.34 -9.23 31.51
C ALA A 185 -18.78 -8.99 32.90
N ILE A 186 -19.10 -9.87 33.84
CA ILE A 186 -18.36 -10.05 35.08
C ILE A 186 -17.66 -11.39 34.98
N VAL A 187 -16.36 -11.39 35.14
CA VAL A 187 -15.50 -12.58 35.02
C VAL A 187 -14.85 -12.86 36.37
N ILE A 188 -14.99 -14.08 36.84
CA ILE A 188 -14.46 -14.54 38.14
C ILE A 188 -13.63 -15.80 37.89
N ASN A 189 -12.42 -15.83 38.41
CA ASN A 189 -11.57 -17.00 38.34
C ASN A 189 -12.23 -18.17 39.08
N ARG A 190 -12.33 -19.34 38.44
CA ARG A 190 -13.07 -20.48 38.97
C ARG A 190 -12.38 -21.12 40.16
N GLY A 191 -11.06 -20.94 40.32
CA GLY A 191 -10.26 -21.66 41.30
C GLY A 191 -9.80 -23.05 40.82
N SER A 192 -8.92 -23.67 41.56
CA SER A 192 -8.24 -24.94 41.18
C SER A 192 -8.66 -26.13 42.05
N THR A 193 -9.10 -25.90 43.26
CA THR A 193 -9.57 -26.94 44.18
C THR A 193 -11.07 -27.04 44.23
N GLN A 194 -11.60 -28.19 44.63
CA GLN A 194 -13.07 -28.39 44.74
C GLN A 194 -13.72 -27.36 45.68
N GLU A 195 -13.05 -27.01 46.77
CA GLU A 195 -13.54 -26.04 47.76
C GLU A 195 -13.52 -24.63 47.18
N GLU A 196 -12.44 -24.25 46.45
CA GLU A 196 -12.37 -22.95 45.76
C GLU A 196 -13.45 -22.84 44.70
N ILE A 197 -13.65 -23.87 43.88
CA ILE A 197 -14.68 -23.90 42.82
C ILE A 197 -16.07 -23.68 43.42
N ALA A 198 -16.41 -24.37 44.54
CA ALA A 198 -17.70 -24.20 45.20
C ALA A 198 -17.87 -22.79 45.78
N LEU A 199 -16.80 -22.23 46.37
CA LEU A 199 -16.80 -20.89 46.90
C LEU A 199 -16.99 -19.83 45.81
N LYS A 200 -16.24 -19.93 44.70
CA LYS A 200 -16.31 -19.02 43.56
C LYS A 200 -17.63 -19.12 42.84
N GLN A 201 -18.20 -20.32 42.67
CA GLN A 201 -19.53 -20.52 42.13
C GLN A 201 -20.59 -19.79 42.97
N LYS A 202 -20.57 -19.95 44.31
CA LYS A 202 -21.47 -19.24 45.22
C LYS A 202 -21.28 -17.76 45.13
N GLN A 203 -20.07 -17.25 45.06
CA GLN A 203 -19.77 -15.82 44.86
C GLN A 203 -20.43 -15.30 43.57
N ALA A 204 -20.27 -15.99 42.45
CA ALA A 204 -20.86 -15.60 41.16
C ALA A 204 -22.39 -15.63 41.21
N GLU A 205 -22.99 -16.63 41.87
CA GLU A 205 -24.46 -16.68 42.05
C GLU A 205 -24.99 -15.57 42.94
N ASP A 206 -24.30 -15.17 44.00
CA ASP A 206 -24.68 -14.06 44.84
C ASP A 206 -24.59 -12.71 44.10
N ILE A 207 -23.54 -12.52 43.28
CA ILE A 207 -23.46 -11.36 42.38
C ILE A 207 -24.64 -11.35 41.39
N ARG A 208 -24.95 -12.48 40.76
CA ARG A 208 -26.12 -12.58 39.89
C ARG A 208 -27.43 -12.24 40.58
N LYS A 209 -27.65 -12.69 41.81
CA LYS A 209 -28.84 -12.32 42.59
C LYS A 209 -28.94 -10.82 42.82
N ARG A 210 -27.82 -10.16 43.17
CA ARG A 210 -27.75 -8.71 43.32
C ARG A 210 -28.09 -7.99 42.03
N LEU A 211 -27.57 -8.45 40.90
CA LEU A 211 -27.91 -7.90 39.58
C LEU A 211 -29.41 -8.05 39.27
N LEU A 212 -30.00 -9.21 39.55
CA LEU A 212 -31.44 -9.45 39.34
C LEU A 212 -32.32 -8.62 40.31
N SER A 213 -31.80 -8.20 41.47
CA SER A 213 -32.50 -7.27 42.39
C SER A 213 -32.36 -5.81 41.96
N GLY A 214 -31.68 -5.50 40.84
CA GLY A 214 -31.57 -4.17 40.24
C GLY A 214 -30.31 -3.40 40.60
N GLU A 215 -29.31 -4.05 41.22
CA GLU A 215 -28.02 -3.40 41.46
C GLU A 215 -27.26 -3.17 40.16
N SER A 216 -26.47 -2.11 40.07
CA SER A 216 -25.78 -1.73 38.83
C SER A 216 -24.74 -2.77 38.39
N PHE A 217 -24.87 -3.25 37.14
CA PHE A 217 -23.91 -4.16 36.55
C PHE A 217 -22.49 -3.57 36.54
N GLU A 218 -22.38 -2.29 36.14
CA GLU A 218 -21.12 -1.57 36.09
C GLU A 218 -20.44 -1.50 37.45
N TYR A 219 -21.23 -1.22 38.52
CA TYR A 219 -20.71 -1.16 39.85
C TYR A 219 -20.19 -2.52 40.34
N LEU A 220 -20.99 -3.57 40.15
CA LEU A 220 -20.58 -4.95 40.52
C LEU A 220 -19.40 -5.46 39.70
N ALA A 221 -19.33 -5.13 38.43
CA ALA A 221 -18.20 -5.47 37.60
C ALA A 221 -16.90 -4.82 38.10
N LYS A 222 -16.96 -3.53 38.47
CA LYS A 222 -15.80 -2.81 39.06
C LYS A 222 -15.36 -3.40 40.38
N GLN A 223 -16.27 -3.96 41.15
CA GLN A 223 -15.97 -4.54 42.48
C GLN A 223 -15.48 -5.98 42.41
N ALA A 224 -16.02 -6.78 41.51
CA ALA A 224 -15.92 -8.24 41.57
C ALA A 224 -15.32 -8.90 40.32
N SER A 225 -15.28 -8.19 39.20
CA SER A 225 -14.68 -8.77 37.98
C SER A 225 -13.16 -8.83 38.10
N GLU A 226 -12.60 -9.95 37.72
CA GLU A 226 -11.17 -10.23 37.78
C GLU A 226 -10.48 -10.09 36.41
N ASP A 227 -11.24 -9.62 35.38
CA ASP A 227 -10.71 -9.37 34.04
C ASP A 227 -10.20 -7.93 33.83
N GLN A 228 -9.53 -7.71 32.70
CA GLN A 228 -8.97 -6.39 32.32
C GLN A 228 -10.06 -5.33 32.11
N LYS A 229 -11.32 -5.70 31.92
CA LYS A 229 -12.45 -4.82 31.67
C LYS A 229 -13.20 -4.43 32.94
N ALA A 230 -12.80 -4.93 34.11
CA ALA A 230 -13.36 -4.61 35.41
C ALA A 230 -13.46 -3.08 35.65
N SER A 231 -12.38 -2.34 35.39
CA SER A 231 -12.33 -0.88 35.56
C SER A 231 -13.29 -0.13 34.66
N SER A 232 -13.63 -0.70 33.49
CA SER A 232 -14.64 -0.18 32.54
C SER A 232 -16.06 -0.70 32.84
N GLY A 233 -16.30 -1.28 34.02
CA GLY A 233 -17.60 -1.84 34.40
C GLY A 233 -17.96 -3.08 33.56
N GLY A 234 -16.97 -3.85 33.15
CA GLY A 234 -17.16 -5.07 32.37
C GLY A 234 -17.57 -4.85 30.92
N TYR A 235 -17.42 -3.65 30.35
CA TYR A 235 -17.87 -3.32 29.01
C TYR A 235 -16.97 -3.93 27.93
N TRP A 236 -17.55 -4.84 27.11
CA TRP A 236 -16.87 -5.52 26.02
C TRP A 236 -17.06 -4.88 24.64
N ASP A 237 -17.87 -3.80 24.57
CA ASP A 237 -18.26 -3.14 23.32
C ASP A 237 -19.14 -4.05 22.43
N TRP A 238 -19.25 -3.71 21.12
CA TRP A 238 -19.95 -4.51 20.13
C TRP A 238 -19.08 -5.66 19.70
N ILE A 239 -19.52 -6.87 20.00
CA ILE A 239 -18.80 -8.11 19.70
C ILE A 239 -19.64 -9.01 18.77
N ASP A 240 -18.94 -9.77 17.93
CA ASP A 240 -19.53 -10.93 17.27
C ASP A 240 -19.57 -12.08 18.29
N PRO A 241 -20.77 -12.63 18.61
CA PRO A 241 -20.86 -13.74 19.56
C PRO A 241 -20.08 -14.97 19.10
N ASP A 242 -19.96 -15.24 17.79
CA ASP A 242 -19.23 -16.38 17.26
C ASP A 242 -17.70 -16.24 17.39
N SER A 243 -17.22 -15.05 17.68
CA SER A 243 -15.80 -14.80 18.01
C SER A 243 -15.42 -15.21 19.43
N ARG A 244 -16.37 -15.61 20.25
CA ARG A 244 -16.18 -16.00 21.66
C ARG A 244 -16.13 -17.50 21.83
N ARG A 245 -15.74 -17.96 23.05
CA ARG A 245 -15.79 -19.39 23.39
C ARG A 245 -17.20 -19.92 23.18
N ALA A 246 -17.33 -21.16 22.74
CA ALA A 246 -18.61 -21.76 22.34
C ALA A 246 -19.69 -21.69 23.45
N GLU A 247 -19.29 -21.86 24.70
CA GLU A 247 -20.15 -21.77 25.87
C GLU A 247 -20.79 -20.40 26.00
N LEU A 248 -20.01 -19.34 25.79
CA LEU A 248 -20.48 -17.93 25.84
C LEU A 248 -21.31 -17.60 24.60
N ALA A 249 -20.89 -18.03 23.41
CA ALA A 249 -21.57 -17.77 22.15
C ALA A 249 -23.02 -18.30 22.17
N VAL A 250 -23.21 -19.52 22.66
CA VAL A 250 -24.55 -20.13 22.76
C VAL A 250 -25.48 -19.34 23.66
N VAL A 251 -24.98 -18.83 24.80
CA VAL A 251 -25.76 -18.04 25.73
C VAL A 251 -26.02 -16.65 25.18
N LEU A 252 -25.00 -15.95 24.67
CA LEU A 252 -25.10 -14.60 24.10
C LEU A 252 -26.17 -14.51 22.99
N LYS A 253 -26.24 -15.51 22.12
CA LYS A 253 -27.25 -15.56 21.04
C LYS A 253 -28.68 -15.70 21.55
N LYS A 254 -28.89 -16.30 22.72
CA LYS A 254 -30.21 -16.52 23.33
C LYS A 254 -30.67 -15.35 24.20
N LEU A 255 -29.75 -14.59 24.78
CA LEU A 255 -30.09 -13.51 25.67
C LEU A 255 -30.80 -12.38 24.93
N SER A 256 -31.87 -11.87 25.51
CA SER A 256 -32.56 -10.65 25.07
C SER A 256 -31.79 -9.42 25.52
N VAL A 257 -32.04 -8.26 24.88
CA VAL A 257 -31.48 -6.97 25.33
C VAL A 257 -31.99 -6.65 26.74
N GLY A 258 -31.07 -6.32 27.63
CA GLY A 258 -31.33 -6.05 29.07
C GLY A 258 -31.26 -7.31 29.95
N GLU A 259 -31.26 -8.50 29.37
CA GLU A 259 -31.24 -9.77 30.10
C GLU A 259 -29.84 -10.11 30.64
N ILE A 260 -29.82 -10.73 31.83
CA ILE A 260 -28.63 -11.18 32.53
C ILE A 260 -28.60 -12.70 32.48
N SER A 261 -27.44 -13.24 32.08
CA SER A 261 -27.23 -14.69 31.97
C SER A 261 -27.27 -15.41 33.31
N GLU A 262 -27.38 -16.71 33.29
CA GLU A 262 -26.92 -17.60 34.35
C GLU A 262 -25.41 -17.47 34.51
N VAL A 263 -24.85 -18.03 35.58
CA VAL A 263 -23.39 -18.19 35.73
C VAL A 263 -22.90 -19.23 34.74
N ILE A 264 -22.01 -18.84 33.84
CA ILE A 264 -21.52 -19.67 32.74
C ILE A 264 -20.09 -20.10 33.05
N PRO A 265 -19.81 -21.36 33.30
CA PRO A 265 -18.45 -21.86 33.36
C PRO A 265 -17.86 -21.98 31.94
N ALA A 266 -16.71 -21.32 31.70
CA ALA A 266 -16.00 -21.40 30.44
C ALA A 266 -14.49 -21.41 30.67
N GLY A 267 -13.86 -22.55 30.51
CA GLY A 267 -12.46 -22.80 30.90
C GLY A 267 -12.25 -22.64 32.39
N ASP A 268 -11.27 -21.85 32.79
CA ASP A 268 -10.90 -21.59 34.19
C ASP A 268 -11.66 -20.39 34.80
N GLU A 269 -12.72 -19.92 34.15
CA GLU A 269 -13.45 -18.71 34.52
C GLU A 269 -14.95 -18.95 34.60
N LEU A 270 -15.62 -18.14 35.43
CA LEU A 270 -17.07 -18.04 35.53
C LEU A 270 -17.50 -16.70 34.97
N TYR A 271 -18.50 -16.69 34.11
CA TYR A 271 -19.00 -15.49 33.45
C TYR A 271 -20.44 -15.20 33.85
N ILE A 272 -20.74 -13.93 34.09
CA ILE A 272 -22.11 -13.40 34.12
C ILE A 272 -22.16 -12.35 33.01
N LEU A 273 -23.08 -12.53 32.05
CA LEU A 273 -23.18 -11.70 30.86
C LEU A 273 -24.47 -10.88 30.89
N LYS A 274 -24.43 -9.68 30.35
CA LYS A 274 -25.60 -8.86 30.06
C LYS A 274 -25.50 -8.31 28.64
N VAL A 275 -26.55 -8.49 27.84
CA VAL A 275 -26.66 -7.87 26.52
C VAL A 275 -27.29 -6.48 26.70
N GLU A 276 -26.56 -5.42 26.31
CA GLU A 276 -27.08 -4.04 26.38
C GLU A 276 -27.67 -3.57 25.04
N GLY A 277 -27.18 -4.14 23.92
CA GLY A 277 -27.68 -3.83 22.59
C GLY A 277 -27.51 -4.99 21.63
N ARG A 278 -28.31 -5.02 20.55
CA ARG A 278 -28.27 -6.05 19.50
C ARG A 278 -28.39 -5.42 18.13
N LYS A 279 -27.45 -5.70 17.24
CA LYS A 279 -27.52 -5.43 15.81
C LYS A 279 -27.68 -6.77 15.10
N ASN A 280 -28.82 -6.99 14.50
CA ASN A 280 -29.11 -8.24 13.80
C ASN A 280 -28.17 -8.44 12.62
N ALA A 281 -27.88 -9.71 12.31
CA ALA A 281 -27.20 -10.08 11.09
C ALA A 281 -27.91 -9.46 9.88
N SER A 282 -27.15 -8.95 8.94
CA SER A 282 -27.69 -8.33 7.74
C SER A 282 -26.83 -8.70 6.53
N VAL A 283 -27.32 -8.37 5.33
CA VAL A 283 -26.56 -8.51 4.10
C VAL A 283 -26.40 -7.11 3.51
N VAL A 284 -25.18 -6.73 3.21
CA VAL A 284 -24.91 -5.48 2.51
C VAL A 284 -25.60 -5.54 1.14
N GLN A 285 -26.54 -4.63 0.89
CA GLN A 285 -27.32 -4.61 -0.34
C GLN A 285 -26.44 -4.40 -1.57
N PHE A 286 -26.82 -5.03 -2.69
CA PHE A 286 -26.09 -4.95 -3.97
C PHE A 286 -25.82 -3.48 -4.39
N GLU A 287 -26.80 -2.61 -4.23
CA GLU A 287 -26.74 -1.20 -4.58
C GLU A 287 -25.60 -0.44 -3.86
N ALA A 288 -25.32 -0.84 -2.63
CA ALA A 288 -24.27 -0.22 -1.83
C ALA A 288 -22.85 -0.61 -2.30
N VAL A 289 -22.69 -1.79 -2.89
CA VAL A 289 -21.38 -2.35 -3.27
C VAL A 289 -21.15 -2.45 -4.77
N GLN A 290 -22.19 -2.31 -5.61
CA GLN A 290 -22.09 -2.49 -7.06
C GLN A 290 -21.01 -1.62 -7.72
N LYS A 291 -20.82 -0.37 -7.26
CA LYS A 291 -19.81 0.54 -7.78
C LYS A 291 -18.39 0.06 -7.46
N SER A 292 -18.19 -0.43 -6.24
CA SER A 292 -16.89 -1.00 -5.82
C SER A 292 -16.57 -2.26 -6.64
N ILE A 293 -17.52 -3.19 -6.75
CA ILE A 293 -17.34 -4.42 -7.53
C ILE A 293 -17.03 -4.10 -8.99
N ARG A 294 -17.75 -3.14 -9.59
CA ARG A 294 -17.50 -2.70 -10.97
C ARG A 294 -16.09 -2.15 -11.13
N ASN A 295 -15.64 -1.30 -10.20
CA ASN A 295 -14.30 -0.73 -10.23
C ASN A 295 -13.21 -1.81 -10.10
N ASP A 296 -13.41 -2.80 -9.24
CA ASP A 296 -12.47 -3.90 -9.05
C ASP A 296 -12.40 -4.79 -10.31
N LEU A 297 -13.55 -5.10 -10.91
CA LEU A 297 -13.61 -5.82 -12.18
C LEU A 297 -12.94 -5.03 -13.31
N TYR A 298 -13.18 -3.72 -13.38
CA TYR A 298 -12.55 -2.82 -14.35
C TYR A 298 -11.03 -2.86 -14.22
N LYS A 299 -10.50 -2.66 -13.01
CA LYS A 299 -9.05 -2.72 -12.75
C LYS A 299 -8.45 -4.08 -13.10
N LYS A 300 -9.16 -5.17 -12.77
CA LYS A 300 -8.72 -6.53 -13.08
C LYS A 300 -8.66 -6.78 -14.59
N GLN A 301 -9.68 -6.35 -15.33
CA GLN A 301 -9.70 -6.49 -16.80
C GLN A 301 -8.65 -5.59 -17.45
N LEU A 302 -8.51 -4.35 -16.99
CA LEU A 302 -7.50 -3.40 -17.45
C LEU A 302 -6.11 -4.03 -17.35
N ARG A 303 -5.76 -4.56 -16.18
CA ARG A 303 -4.46 -5.22 -15.95
C ARG A 303 -4.27 -6.40 -16.88
N ARG A 304 -5.26 -7.29 -16.97
CA ARG A 304 -5.20 -8.46 -17.86
C ARG A 304 -4.96 -8.08 -19.33
N LEU A 305 -5.66 -7.06 -19.82
CA LEU A 305 -5.51 -6.60 -21.19
C LEU A 305 -4.14 -5.94 -21.41
N TYR A 306 -3.70 -5.14 -20.44
CA TYR A 306 -2.37 -4.52 -20.47
C TYR A 306 -1.26 -5.59 -20.49
N ASP A 307 -1.28 -6.52 -19.55
CA ASP A 307 -0.28 -7.59 -19.46
C ASP A 307 -0.25 -8.43 -20.77
N ALA A 308 -1.42 -8.78 -21.31
CA ALA A 308 -1.52 -9.51 -22.56
C ALA A 308 -0.98 -8.71 -23.76
N TRP A 309 -1.18 -7.39 -23.77
CA TRP A 309 -0.63 -6.51 -24.81
C TRP A 309 0.89 -6.43 -24.68
N ILE A 310 1.43 -6.17 -23.51
CA ILE A 310 2.86 -6.10 -23.26
C ILE A 310 3.55 -7.43 -23.63
N GLU A 311 3.00 -8.58 -23.23
CA GLU A 311 3.54 -9.89 -23.59
C GLU A 311 3.58 -10.11 -25.12
N ARG A 312 2.59 -9.61 -25.85
CA ARG A 312 2.60 -9.65 -27.31
C ARG A 312 3.71 -8.76 -27.89
N LEU A 313 3.98 -7.58 -27.30
CA LEU A 313 5.08 -6.73 -27.73
C LEU A 313 6.43 -7.37 -27.42
N LYS A 314 6.60 -7.99 -26.26
CA LYS A 314 7.83 -8.70 -25.87
C LYS A 314 8.18 -9.83 -26.85
N LYS A 315 7.20 -10.59 -27.33
CA LYS A 315 7.42 -11.68 -28.27
C LYS A 315 8.05 -11.25 -29.60
N ASN A 316 7.86 -9.99 -29.99
CA ASN A 316 8.36 -9.42 -31.23
C ASN A 316 9.57 -8.49 -31.04
N ALA A 317 10.20 -8.53 -29.88
CA ALA A 317 11.31 -7.65 -29.52
C ALA A 317 12.50 -8.44 -28.99
N TYR A 318 13.70 -7.92 -29.21
CA TYR A 318 14.89 -8.36 -28.50
C TYR A 318 15.00 -7.63 -27.19
N ILE A 319 15.06 -8.36 -26.08
CA ILE A 319 15.20 -7.81 -24.73
C ILE A 319 16.33 -8.56 -24.03
N LYS A 320 17.27 -7.81 -23.45
CA LYS A 320 18.34 -8.34 -22.60
C LYS A 320 18.50 -7.44 -21.39
N LYS A 321 18.32 -7.99 -20.19
CA LYS A 321 18.69 -7.36 -18.91
C LYS A 321 20.13 -7.74 -18.52
N PHE A 322 20.83 -6.89 -17.78
CA PHE A 322 22.22 -7.07 -17.34
C PHE A 322 22.33 -7.12 -15.84
#